data_40bc194acd7e0c82e91609055150d4a3
#
_entry.id   40bc194acd7e0c82e91609055150d4a3
#
_cell.length_a   1.000
_cell.length_b   1.000
_cell.length_c   1.000
_cell.angle_alpha   90.00
_cell.angle_beta   90.00
_cell.angle_gamma   90.00
#
_symmetry.space_group_name_H-M   'P 1'
#
loop_
_entity.id
_entity.type
_entity.pdbx_description
1 polymer ?
#
loop_
_entity_poly.entity_id
_entity_poly.type
_entity_poly.pdbx_seq_one_letter_code
_entity_poly.pdbx_strand_id
1 'polypeptide(L)' 'MKKFEIHTITETAGFTSMKENLTEKVEQFLNKKANEGFEVVNVSFTYYESSQLIAFITLCK' A
#
# COMPACT_ATOMS: atom_id res chain seq x y z
N MET A 1 10.62 18.97 -12.01
CA MET A 1 9.24 18.51 -12.27
C MET A 1 8.93 17.34 -11.35
N LYS A 2 7.78 17.39 -10.68
CA LYS A 2 7.38 16.30 -9.79
C LYS A 2 6.85 15.12 -10.58
N LYS A 3 7.18 13.95 -10.12
CA LYS A 3 6.73 12.70 -10.73
C LYS A 3 5.87 11.94 -9.72
N PHE A 4 4.72 11.48 -10.16
CA PHE A 4 3.80 10.72 -9.32
C PHE A 4 3.82 9.25 -9.72
N GLU A 5 3.71 8.39 -8.69
CA GLU A 5 3.53 6.96 -8.90
C GLU A 5 2.34 6.50 -8.08
N ILE A 6 1.56 5.60 -8.64
CA ILE A 6 0.43 5.00 -7.95
C ILE A 6 0.67 3.49 -7.91
N HIS A 7 0.61 2.93 -6.72
CA HIS A 7 0.84 1.51 -6.51
C HIS A 7 -0.34 0.88 -5.82
N THR A 8 -0.55 -0.39 -6.10
CA THR A 8 -1.62 -1.19 -5.50
C THR A 8 -1.01 -2.40 -4.83
N ILE A 9 -1.35 -2.61 -3.57
CA ILE A 9 -0.94 -3.80 -2.83
C ILE A 9 -2.20 -4.52 -2.40
N THR A 10 -2.28 -5.82 -2.71
CA THR A 10 -3.46 -6.62 -2.44
C THR A 10 -3.10 -7.75 -1.48
N GLU A 11 -3.99 -7.99 -0.52
CA GLU A 11 -3.89 -9.15 0.36
C GLU A 11 -5.16 -9.95 0.26
N THR A 12 -5.03 -11.24 0.03
CA THR A 12 -6.17 -12.13 -0.11
C THR A 12 -6.54 -12.72 1.24
N ALA A 13 -7.84 -12.79 1.51
CA ALA A 13 -8.32 -13.39 2.74
C ALA A 13 -8.05 -14.89 2.72
N GLY A 14 -7.15 -15.32 3.55
CA GLY A 14 -6.94 -16.75 3.78
C GLY A 14 -7.16 -17.08 5.23
N PHE A 15 -6.80 -16.18 6.09
CA PHE A 15 -6.84 -16.40 7.53
C PHE A 15 -7.01 -15.08 8.26
N THR A 16 -6.94 -15.11 9.57
CA THR A 16 -7.30 -14.03 10.47
C THR A 16 -6.37 -12.83 10.45
N SER A 17 -5.23 -12.89 9.79
CA SER A 17 -4.21 -11.84 9.85
C SER A 17 -4.12 -10.96 8.61
N MET A 18 -5.20 -10.92 7.82
CA MET A 18 -5.19 -10.19 6.56
C MET A 18 -4.84 -8.72 6.72
N LYS A 19 -5.46 -8.04 7.69
CA LYS A 19 -5.21 -6.61 7.92
C LYS A 19 -3.78 -6.37 8.37
N GLU A 20 -3.28 -7.21 9.26
CA GLU A 20 -1.92 -7.08 9.77
C GLU A 20 -0.90 -7.34 8.69
N ASN A 21 -1.13 -8.35 7.86
CA ASN A 21 -0.24 -8.68 6.75
C ASN A 21 -0.18 -7.55 5.75
N LEU A 22 -1.33 -6.96 5.41
CA LEU A 22 -1.35 -5.83 4.48
C LEU A 22 -0.65 -4.63 5.06
N THR A 23 -0.91 -4.32 6.33
CA THR A 23 -0.27 -3.20 7.01
C THR A 23 1.24 -3.35 6.97
N GLU A 24 1.74 -4.54 7.25
CA GLU A 24 3.17 -4.81 7.23
C GLU A 24 3.75 -4.63 5.83
N LYS A 25 3.08 -5.15 4.81
CA LYS A 25 3.52 -5.00 3.42
C LYS A 25 3.56 -3.54 3.00
N VAL A 26 2.54 -2.78 3.36
CA VAL A 26 2.48 -1.36 3.04
C VAL A 26 3.60 -0.61 3.74
N GLU A 27 3.81 -0.91 5.03
CA GLU A 27 4.87 -0.25 5.79
C GLU A 27 6.25 -0.50 5.19
N GLN A 28 6.54 -1.75 4.84
CA GLN A 28 7.80 -2.10 4.20
C GLN A 28 7.97 -1.39 2.86
N PHE A 29 6.89 -1.33 2.08
CA PHE A 29 6.90 -0.66 0.79
C PHE A 29 7.17 0.83 0.95
N LEU A 30 6.49 1.48 1.89
CA LEU A 30 6.65 2.90 2.12
C LEU A 30 8.06 3.24 2.60
N ASN A 31 8.63 2.41 3.47
CA ASN A 31 9.99 2.62 3.95
C ASN A 31 11.00 2.49 2.81
N LYS A 32 10.80 1.52 1.93
CA LYS A 32 11.65 1.35 0.77
C LYS A 32 11.58 2.57 -0.14
N LYS A 33 10.37 3.06 -0.41
CA LYS A 33 10.18 4.21 -1.30
C LYS A 33 10.71 5.49 -0.68
N ALA A 34 10.56 5.65 0.62
CA ALA A 34 11.13 6.82 1.32
C ALA A 34 12.65 6.84 1.17
N ASN A 35 13.29 5.67 1.25
CA ASN A 35 14.74 5.58 1.04
C ASN A 35 15.15 5.92 -0.38
N GLU A 36 14.24 5.78 -1.34
CA GLU A 36 14.47 6.16 -2.73
C GLU A 36 14.17 7.63 -3.00
N GLY A 37 13.76 8.38 -1.98
CA GLY A 37 13.47 9.80 -2.10
C GLY A 37 12.03 10.15 -2.40
N PHE A 38 11.11 9.20 -2.34
CA PHE A 38 9.69 9.47 -2.55
C PHE A 38 9.02 10.00 -1.30
N GLU A 39 8.03 10.87 -1.49
CA GLU A 39 7.13 11.30 -0.45
C GLU A 39 5.80 10.60 -0.61
N VAL A 40 5.19 10.22 0.50
CA VAL A 40 3.87 9.61 0.50
C VAL A 40 2.82 10.71 0.45
N VAL A 41 2.01 10.71 -0.60
CA VAL A 41 0.92 11.68 -0.75
C VAL A 41 -0.35 11.16 -0.11
N ASN A 42 -0.68 9.90 -0.36
CA ASN A 42 -1.91 9.31 0.16
C ASN A 42 -1.81 7.80 0.20
N VAL A 43 -2.47 7.21 1.18
CA VAL A 43 -2.65 5.76 1.28
C VAL A 43 -4.11 5.52 1.60
N SER A 44 -4.80 4.76 0.77
CA SER A 44 -6.20 4.41 0.98
C SER A 44 -6.36 2.90 1.03
N PHE A 45 -7.22 2.43 1.90
CA PHE A 45 -7.53 1.01 2.02
C PHE A 45 -8.98 0.78 1.65
N THR A 46 -9.25 -0.30 0.92
CA THR A 46 -10.61 -0.68 0.58
C THR A 46 -10.74 -2.18 0.53
N TYR A 47 -11.98 -2.65 0.71
CA TYR A 47 -12.29 -4.05 0.50
C TYR A 47 -12.72 -4.24 -0.94
N TYR A 48 -12.16 -5.25 -1.56
CA TYR A 48 -12.62 -5.70 -2.87
C TYR A 48 -13.26 -7.06 -2.68
N GLU A 49 -14.57 -7.10 -2.77
CA GLU A 49 -15.36 -8.24 -2.39
C GLU A 49 -15.08 -8.62 -0.93
N SER A 50 -15.61 -9.74 -0.45
CA SER A 50 -15.41 -10.13 0.94
C SER A 50 -14.07 -10.80 1.20
N SER A 51 -13.29 -11.04 0.16
CA SER A 51 -12.09 -11.87 0.26
C SER A 51 -10.77 -11.14 0.00
N GLN A 52 -10.83 -9.84 -0.33
CA GLN A 52 -9.61 -9.10 -0.62
C GLN A 52 -9.59 -7.74 0.05
N LEU A 53 -8.40 -7.34 0.45
CA LEU A 53 -8.16 -6.02 1.00
C LEU A 53 -7.07 -5.37 0.14
N ILE A 54 -7.33 -4.16 -0.31
CA ILE A 54 -6.45 -3.47 -1.26
C ILE A 54 -6.00 -2.15 -0.68
N ALA A 55 -4.71 -1.86 -0.80
CA ALA A 55 -4.15 -0.56 -0.46
C ALA A 55 -3.76 0.15 -1.75
N PHE A 56 -4.23 1.38 -1.90
CA PHE A 56 -3.83 2.27 -2.98
C PHE A 56 -2.89 3.32 -2.42
N ILE A 57 -1.72 3.41 -3.01
CA ILE A 57 -0.65 4.28 -2.50
C ILE A 57 -0.25 5.26 -3.58
N THR A 58 -0.27 6.54 -3.25
CA THR A 58 0.18 7.60 -4.17
C THR A 58 1.47 8.19 -3.62
N LEU A 59 2.48 8.21 -4.45
CA LEU A 59 3.80 8.73 -4.11
C LEU A 59 4.18 9.87 -5.04
N CYS A 60 5.08 10.72 -4.58
CA CYS A 60 5.58 11.84 -5.34
C CYS A 60 7.10 11.96 -5.16
N LYS A 61 7.79 12.30 -6.24
CA LYS A 61 9.23 12.51 -6.17
C LYS A 61 9.67 13.76 -6.93
#